data_fb0675d5680c9a34b39f9e724a943fe3
#
_entry.id   fb0675d5680c9a34b39f9e724a943fe3
#
_cell.length_a   1.000
_cell.length_b   1.000
_cell.length_c   1.000
_cell.angle_alpha   90.00
_cell.angle_beta   90.00
_cell.angle_gamma   90.00
#
_symmetry.space_group_name_H-M   'P 1'
#
loop_
_entity.id
_entity.type
_entity.pdbx_description
1 polymer ?
#
loop_
_entity_poly.entity_id
_entity_poly.type
_entity_poly.pdbx_seq_one_letter_code
_entity_poly.pdbx_strand_id
1 'polypeptide(L)'
;TDPPYGYSFMGRDWDKTLPPKEIFEECFRVLKPGSMAFVMSAPRSDVQYRMAEMLERVGFRIDYTPIYWTYASGFPKAMNVAKMVDKKLGVKSKVVGERIKKAGDITGGNFKRDGSYPDKKLDITTPTSDKAKELDGSYGGFQPKPAVEVVIVAMKPLDKKGYLEQALDNGKGVTWFDDCRIPFADDDYDSYVEKQISFKGAKTIGKTIK
;
A
#
# COMPACT_ATOMS: atom_id res chain seq x y z
N THR A 1 10.94 4.37 6.78
CA THR A 1 11.22 2.98 7.18
C THR A 1 10.13 2.04 6.72
N ASP A 2 10.49 0.79 6.45
CA ASP A 2 9.58 -0.31 6.08
C ASP A 2 9.74 -1.43 7.13
N PRO A 3 9.00 -1.36 8.24
CA PRO A 3 9.11 -2.33 9.33
C PRO A 3 8.30 -3.59 9.05
N PRO A 4 8.51 -4.70 9.79
CA PRO A 4 7.60 -5.83 9.79
C PRO A 4 6.16 -5.43 10.14
N TYR A 5 5.19 -6.03 9.42
CA TYR A 5 3.77 -5.63 9.56
C TYR A 5 2.99 -6.48 10.58
N GLY A 6 3.59 -7.54 11.09
CA GLY A 6 2.98 -8.39 12.13
C GLY A 6 1.83 -9.26 11.62
N TYR A 7 1.88 -9.74 10.38
CA TYR A 7 0.88 -10.66 9.86
C TYR A 7 1.44 -12.03 9.44
N SER A 8 2.61 -12.41 9.98
CA SER A 8 3.25 -13.71 9.77
C SER A 8 3.48 -14.02 8.29
N PHE A 9 4.10 -13.11 7.56
CA PHE A 9 4.39 -13.33 6.13
C PHE A 9 5.10 -14.66 5.89
N MET A 10 4.46 -15.55 5.14
CA MET A 10 4.92 -16.93 4.87
C MET A 10 5.27 -17.74 6.13
N GLY A 11 4.63 -17.45 7.28
CA GLY A 11 4.89 -18.11 8.56
C GLY A 11 6.24 -17.76 9.19
N ARG A 12 6.88 -16.68 8.75
CA ARG A 12 8.20 -16.27 9.26
C ARG A 12 8.11 -15.63 10.63
N ASP A 13 9.05 -15.98 11.50
CA ASP A 13 9.06 -15.51 12.90
C ASP A 13 9.28 -14.00 13.01
N TRP A 14 10.09 -13.42 12.11
CA TRP A 14 10.40 -11.99 12.12
C TRP A 14 9.19 -11.09 11.83
N ASP A 15 8.12 -11.63 11.25
CA ASP A 15 6.89 -10.89 10.92
C ASP A 15 5.66 -11.39 11.71
N LYS A 16 5.86 -12.02 12.87
CA LYS A 16 4.75 -12.46 13.72
C LYS A 16 4.11 -11.32 14.50
N THR A 17 4.89 -10.29 14.79
CA THR A 17 4.45 -9.11 15.56
C THR A 17 4.93 -7.83 14.90
N LEU A 18 4.31 -6.72 15.25
CA LEU A 18 4.91 -5.42 14.98
C LEU A 18 6.26 -5.31 15.70
N PRO A 19 7.15 -4.42 15.22
CA PRO A 19 8.38 -4.12 15.92
C PRO A 19 8.09 -3.72 17.38
N PRO A 20 9.00 -4.01 18.30
CA PRO A 20 8.88 -3.53 19.68
C PRO A 20 8.72 -2.00 19.74
N LYS A 21 7.89 -1.53 20.64
CA LYS A 21 7.59 -0.10 20.82
C LYS A 21 8.85 0.73 21.05
N GLU A 22 9.82 0.15 21.72
CA GLU A 22 11.11 0.75 22.08
C GLU A 22 11.91 1.22 20.85
N ILE A 23 11.75 0.54 19.71
CA ILE A 23 12.37 0.96 18.45
C ILE A 23 11.81 2.31 18.01
N PHE A 24 10.51 2.48 18.06
CA PHE A 24 9.86 3.75 17.69
C PHE A 24 10.08 4.84 18.74
N GLU A 25 10.22 4.47 20.03
CA GLU A 25 10.62 5.40 21.08
C GLU A 25 12.02 5.96 20.83
N GLU A 26 12.97 5.13 20.41
CA GLU A 26 14.31 5.59 20.02
C GLU A 26 14.29 6.45 18.75
N CYS A 27 13.49 6.09 17.76
CA CYS A 27 13.27 6.95 16.59
C CYS A 27 12.71 8.31 17.00
N PHE A 28 11.71 8.32 17.89
CA PHE A 28 11.14 9.54 18.41
C PHE A 28 12.16 10.37 19.19
N ARG A 29 12.97 9.72 20.02
CA ARG A 29 14.00 10.39 20.81
C ARG A 29 14.99 11.17 19.94
N VAL A 30 15.50 10.55 18.87
CA VAL A 30 16.56 11.15 18.02
C VAL A 30 16.04 12.17 17.02
N LEU A 31 14.75 12.14 16.69
CA LEU A 31 14.15 13.12 15.80
C LEU A 31 14.11 14.52 16.45
N LYS A 32 14.36 15.55 15.66
CA LYS A 32 14.13 16.94 16.09
C LYS A 32 12.64 17.25 16.14
N PRO A 33 12.18 18.13 17.06
CA PRO A 33 10.79 18.61 17.05
C PRO A 33 10.35 19.13 15.67
N GLY A 34 9.15 18.78 15.25
CA GLY A 34 8.61 19.11 13.92
C GLY A 34 9.12 18.22 12.78
N SER A 35 10.02 17.25 13.03
CA SER A 35 10.48 16.32 11.99
C SER A 35 9.42 15.30 11.63
N MET A 36 9.28 15.02 10.32
CA MET A 36 8.41 13.97 9.79
C MET A 36 9.08 12.61 9.87
N ALA A 37 8.26 11.58 10.10
CA ALA A 37 8.59 10.17 9.99
C ALA A 37 7.63 9.53 8.99
N PHE A 38 8.18 8.76 8.05
CA PHE A 38 7.42 8.05 7.02
C PHE A 38 7.54 6.55 7.30
N VAL A 39 6.43 5.91 7.65
CA VAL A 39 6.39 4.52 8.10
C VAL A 39 5.49 3.72 7.18
N MET A 40 6.07 2.79 6.43
CA MET A 40 5.30 1.91 5.54
C MET A 40 4.42 0.96 6.35
N SER A 41 3.28 0.65 5.81
CA SER A 41 2.31 -0.29 6.36
C SER A 41 1.54 -0.99 5.24
N ALA A 42 1.09 -2.22 5.49
CA ALA A 42 0.20 -2.88 4.57
C ALA A 42 -1.18 -2.18 4.51
N PRO A 43 -1.90 -2.27 3.38
CA PRO A 43 -3.22 -1.65 3.23
C PRO A 43 -4.35 -2.37 4.01
N ARG A 44 -4.03 -3.45 4.74
CA ARG A 44 -5.00 -4.13 5.63
C ARG A 44 -5.34 -3.22 6.80
N SER A 45 -6.62 -3.04 7.05
CA SER A 45 -7.12 -2.13 8.09
C SER A 45 -6.57 -2.46 9.48
N ASP A 46 -6.45 -3.74 9.83
CA ASP A 46 -5.93 -4.18 11.13
C ASP A 46 -4.43 -3.88 11.31
N VAL A 47 -3.66 -4.00 10.24
CA VAL A 47 -2.21 -3.73 10.25
C VAL A 47 -1.96 -2.23 10.32
N GLN A 48 -2.64 -1.46 9.45
CA GLN A 48 -2.52 0.00 9.41
C GLN A 48 -2.94 0.64 10.74
N TYR A 49 -4.06 0.17 11.31
CA TYR A 49 -4.54 0.65 12.60
C TYR A 49 -3.51 0.41 13.73
N ARG A 50 -3.00 -0.82 13.86
CA ARG A 50 -2.04 -1.15 14.92
C ARG A 50 -0.73 -0.37 14.77
N MET A 51 -0.26 -0.16 13.55
CA MET A 51 0.95 0.65 13.31
C MET A 51 0.71 2.12 13.67
N ALA A 52 -0.42 2.69 13.25
CA ALA A 52 -0.79 4.06 13.58
C ALA A 52 -0.96 4.24 15.10
N GLU A 53 -1.68 3.33 15.75
CA GLU A 53 -1.86 3.34 17.23
C GLU A 53 -0.53 3.27 17.97
N MET A 54 0.40 2.42 17.50
CA MET A 54 1.72 2.33 18.12
C MET A 54 2.50 3.65 18.00
N LEU A 55 2.50 4.28 16.83
CA LEU A 55 3.16 5.56 16.64
C LEU A 55 2.54 6.65 17.53
N GLU A 56 1.21 6.69 17.65
CA GLU A 56 0.51 7.62 18.52
C GLU A 56 0.88 7.39 20.00
N ARG A 57 0.91 6.13 20.45
CA ARG A 57 1.31 5.77 21.82
C ARG A 57 2.77 6.12 22.17
N VAL A 58 3.64 6.19 21.17
CA VAL A 58 5.03 6.66 21.31
C VAL A 58 5.08 8.19 21.46
N GLY A 59 4.04 8.88 21.00
CA GLY A 59 3.93 10.33 21.09
C GLY A 59 4.01 11.06 19.75
N PHE A 60 4.06 10.34 18.63
CA PHE A 60 3.96 10.98 17.33
C PHE A 60 2.55 11.52 17.08
N ARG A 61 2.47 12.65 16.40
CA ARG A 61 1.23 13.09 15.75
C ARG A 61 1.04 12.28 14.47
N ILE A 62 -0.17 11.78 14.24
CA ILE A 62 -0.56 10.98 13.08
C ILE A 62 -1.77 11.57 12.34
N ASP A 63 -2.12 12.81 12.64
CA ASP A 63 -3.25 13.56 12.07
C ASP A 63 -2.95 14.11 10.67
N TYR A 64 -2.21 13.33 9.86
CA TYR A 64 -1.82 13.65 8.49
C TYR A 64 -2.40 12.64 7.51
N THR A 65 -2.66 13.08 6.28
CA THR A 65 -3.04 12.18 5.20
C THR A 65 -1.88 11.25 4.85
N PRO A 66 -2.08 9.92 4.83
CA PRO A 66 -1.04 8.99 4.42
C PRO A 66 -0.75 9.12 2.91
N ILE A 67 0.44 8.69 2.52
CA ILE A 67 0.80 8.56 1.11
C ILE A 67 0.44 7.15 0.66
N TYR A 68 -0.20 7.04 -0.51
CA TYR A 68 -0.54 5.78 -1.14
C TYR A 68 0.35 5.54 -2.36
N TRP A 69 1.25 4.57 -2.23
CA TRP A 69 2.05 4.13 -3.37
C TRP A 69 1.28 3.06 -4.14
N THR A 70 0.77 3.43 -5.31
CA THR A 70 -0.01 2.53 -6.17
C THR A 70 0.86 1.81 -7.18
N TYR A 71 0.48 0.55 -7.51
CA TYR A 71 1.18 -0.26 -8.50
C TYR A 71 0.22 -1.21 -9.21
N ALA A 72 0.57 -1.63 -10.45
CA ALA A 72 -0.31 -2.44 -11.30
C ALA A 72 -0.11 -3.96 -11.14
N SER A 73 0.87 -4.42 -10.36
CA SER A 73 1.17 -5.84 -10.14
C SER A 73 0.46 -6.40 -8.90
N GLY A 74 0.47 -7.72 -8.75
CA GLY A 74 -0.10 -8.41 -7.62
C GLY A 74 -1.20 -9.40 -8.01
N PHE A 75 -1.70 -10.14 -7.04
CA PHE A 75 -2.77 -11.14 -7.18
C PHE A 75 -3.59 -11.20 -5.89
N PRO A 76 -4.84 -11.68 -5.93
CA PRO A 76 -5.63 -11.86 -4.71
C PRO A 76 -4.90 -12.75 -3.70
N LYS A 77 -4.82 -12.31 -2.45
CA LYS A 77 -4.19 -13.05 -1.34
C LYS A 77 -5.14 -14.06 -0.71
N ALA A 78 -6.15 -14.48 -1.45
CA ALA A 78 -7.20 -15.37 -0.99
C ALA A 78 -7.18 -16.71 -1.74
N MET A 79 -7.67 -17.73 -1.08
CA MET A 79 -7.81 -19.08 -1.61
C MET A 79 -8.93 -19.13 -2.65
N ASN A 80 -8.67 -19.69 -3.83
CA ASN A 80 -9.72 -20.00 -4.80
C ASN A 80 -10.57 -21.16 -4.28
N VAL A 81 -11.86 -20.89 -4.00
CA VAL A 81 -12.76 -21.83 -3.32
C VAL A 81 -13.11 -23.00 -4.24
N ALA A 82 -13.41 -22.74 -5.51
CA ALA A 82 -13.75 -23.80 -6.47
C ALA A 82 -12.66 -24.86 -6.60
N LYS A 83 -11.40 -24.45 -6.72
CA LYS A 83 -10.24 -25.38 -6.76
C LYS A 83 -10.10 -26.19 -5.47
N MET A 84 -10.43 -25.60 -4.34
CA MET A 84 -10.35 -26.32 -3.06
C MET A 84 -11.49 -27.31 -2.90
N VAL A 85 -12.68 -27.02 -3.45
CA VAL A 85 -13.82 -27.98 -3.47
C VAL A 85 -13.45 -29.20 -4.29
N ASP A 86 -12.98 -29.05 -5.53
CA ASP A 86 -12.54 -30.17 -6.36
C ASP A 86 -11.45 -30.99 -5.65
N LYS A 87 -10.45 -30.34 -5.08
CA LYS A 87 -9.40 -31.00 -4.31
C LYS A 87 -9.95 -31.78 -3.12
N LYS A 88 -10.87 -31.21 -2.36
CA LYS A 88 -11.51 -31.87 -1.21
C LYS A 88 -12.33 -33.08 -1.62
N LEU A 89 -12.99 -33.03 -2.78
CA LEU A 89 -13.77 -34.13 -3.35
C LEU A 89 -12.92 -35.15 -4.08
N GLY A 90 -11.60 -34.98 -4.16
CA GLY A 90 -10.71 -35.88 -4.90
C GLY A 90 -10.88 -35.81 -6.42
N VAL A 91 -11.55 -34.76 -6.93
CA VAL A 91 -11.82 -34.55 -8.36
C VAL A 91 -10.71 -33.69 -8.95
N LYS A 92 -10.13 -34.12 -10.07
CA LYS A 92 -9.14 -33.32 -10.80
C LYS A 92 -9.84 -32.25 -11.62
N SER A 93 -9.42 -31.01 -11.47
CA SER A 93 -9.88 -29.90 -12.32
C SER A 93 -9.51 -30.17 -13.79
N LYS A 94 -10.41 -29.83 -14.71
CA LYS A 94 -10.21 -30.04 -16.15
C LYS A 94 -9.22 -29.02 -16.70
N VAL A 95 -8.17 -29.47 -17.39
CA VAL A 95 -7.27 -28.59 -18.12
C VAL A 95 -7.96 -28.12 -19.40
N VAL A 96 -8.04 -26.81 -19.59
CA VAL A 96 -8.71 -26.17 -20.74
C VAL A 96 -7.72 -25.37 -21.59
N GLY A 97 -6.48 -25.24 -21.16
CA GLY A 97 -5.42 -24.57 -21.90
C GLY A 97 -4.12 -24.51 -21.12
N GLU A 98 -3.10 -23.92 -21.72
CA GLU A 98 -1.82 -23.64 -21.11
C GLU A 98 -1.49 -22.16 -21.19
N ARG A 99 -0.79 -21.66 -20.21
CA ARG A 99 -0.16 -20.32 -20.26
C ARG A 99 1.32 -20.44 -19.97
N ILE A 100 2.11 -19.63 -20.64
CA ILE A 100 3.54 -19.52 -20.33
C ILE A 100 3.71 -18.40 -19.32
N LYS A 101 4.24 -18.71 -18.15
CA LYS A 101 4.71 -17.72 -17.20
C LYS A 101 6.12 -17.31 -17.65
N LYS A 102 6.25 -16.10 -18.19
CA LYS A 102 7.56 -15.57 -18.65
C LYS A 102 8.47 -15.24 -17.46
N ALA A 103 9.78 -15.35 -17.74
CA ALA A 103 10.84 -14.93 -16.82
C ALA A 103 10.73 -13.44 -16.54
N GLY A 104 10.00 -12.91 -15.73
CA GLY A 104 9.76 -11.48 -15.47
C GLY A 104 8.39 -11.22 -14.85
N ASP A 105 7.49 -12.20 -14.90
CA ASP A 105 6.28 -12.20 -14.10
C ASP A 105 6.64 -12.44 -12.64
N ILE A 106 6.93 -11.36 -11.93
CA ILE A 106 7.29 -11.36 -10.51
C ILE A 106 6.08 -11.79 -9.68
N THR A 107 5.86 -13.08 -9.60
CA THR A 107 4.92 -13.65 -8.63
C THR A 107 5.54 -14.89 -8.03
N GLY A 108 6.28 -14.68 -6.91
CA GLY A 108 6.64 -15.72 -5.95
C GLY A 108 7.25 -16.97 -6.58
N GLY A 109 8.42 -16.87 -7.16
CA GLY A 109 9.17 -18.02 -7.65
C GLY A 109 10.61 -17.98 -7.15
N ASN A 110 11.20 -19.14 -6.96
CA ASN A 110 12.60 -19.25 -6.56
C ASN A 110 13.50 -18.57 -7.60
N PHE A 111 14.16 -17.48 -7.22
CA PHE A 111 15.28 -16.92 -7.96
C PHE A 111 16.35 -18.00 -8.12
N LYS A 112 16.75 -18.26 -9.34
CA LYS A 112 18.02 -18.99 -9.55
C LYS A 112 19.18 -18.06 -9.15
N ARG A 113 20.27 -18.64 -8.71
CA ARG A 113 21.49 -17.92 -8.30
C ARG A 113 22.04 -16.96 -9.36
N ASP A 114 21.70 -17.19 -10.63
CA ASP A 114 22.10 -16.40 -11.79
C ASP A 114 21.09 -15.28 -12.17
N GLY A 115 20.05 -15.10 -11.34
CA GLY A 115 19.01 -14.08 -11.60
C GLY A 115 18.03 -14.45 -12.71
N SER A 116 18.12 -15.63 -13.30
CA SER A 116 17.23 -16.08 -14.37
C SER A 116 16.03 -16.85 -13.82
N TYR A 117 14.88 -16.70 -14.49
CA TYR A 117 13.71 -17.54 -14.29
C TYR A 117 13.47 -18.34 -15.58
N PRO A 118 13.36 -19.68 -15.51
CA PRO A 118 12.89 -20.41 -16.66
C PRO A 118 11.42 -20.11 -16.91
N ASP A 119 11.06 -20.00 -18.19
CA ASP A 119 9.66 -20.01 -18.58
C ASP A 119 8.99 -21.27 -18.04
N LYS A 120 7.86 -21.10 -17.38
CA LYS A 120 7.10 -22.23 -16.83
C LYS A 120 5.75 -22.33 -17.49
N LYS A 121 5.47 -23.47 -18.10
CA LYS A 121 4.13 -23.80 -18.54
C LYS A 121 3.24 -24.05 -17.32
N LEU A 122 2.09 -23.41 -17.29
CA LEU A 122 1.07 -23.57 -16.27
C LEU A 122 -0.24 -23.93 -16.93
N ASP A 123 -0.88 -24.96 -16.41
CA ASP A 123 -2.21 -25.35 -16.87
C ASP A 123 -3.25 -24.29 -16.49
N ILE A 124 -4.08 -23.94 -17.44
CA ILE A 124 -5.33 -23.22 -17.20
C ILE A 124 -6.40 -24.28 -16.93
N THR A 125 -6.98 -24.25 -15.74
CA THR A 125 -7.94 -25.26 -15.31
C THR A 125 -9.29 -24.64 -15.03
N THR A 126 -10.37 -25.43 -15.30
CA THR A 126 -11.74 -25.09 -14.91
C THR A 126 -12.26 -26.08 -13.88
N PRO A 127 -13.22 -25.68 -13.01
CA PRO A 127 -13.87 -26.59 -12.06
C PRO A 127 -14.57 -27.77 -12.77
N THR A 128 -14.56 -28.93 -12.13
CA THR A 128 -15.16 -30.17 -12.70
C THR A 128 -16.41 -30.58 -11.95
N SER A 129 -16.41 -30.60 -10.62
CA SER A 129 -17.59 -30.95 -9.84
C SER A 129 -18.64 -29.85 -9.88
N ASP A 130 -19.93 -30.22 -9.76
CA ASP A 130 -21.02 -29.22 -9.82
C ASP A 130 -20.92 -28.20 -8.68
N LYS A 131 -20.58 -28.66 -7.46
CA LYS A 131 -20.31 -27.75 -6.33
C LYS A 131 -19.16 -26.79 -6.58
N ALA A 132 -18.13 -27.23 -7.29
CA ALA A 132 -17.02 -26.34 -7.64
C ALA A 132 -17.41 -25.36 -8.76
N LYS A 133 -18.26 -25.77 -9.71
CA LYS A 133 -18.78 -24.89 -10.76
C LYS A 133 -19.67 -23.79 -10.19
N GLU A 134 -20.53 -24.10 -9.19
CA GLU A 134 -21.35 -23.10 -8.49
C GLU A 134 -20.52 -22.03 -7.78
N LEU A 135 -19.30 -22.37 -7.39
CA LEU A 135 -18.35 -21.47 -6.69
C LEU A 135 -17.22 -20.96 -7.60
N ASP A 136 -17.36 -21.12 -8.92
CA ASP A 136 -16.33 -20.66 -9.84
C ASP A 136 -16.14 -19.14 -9.77
N GLY A 137 -14.88 -18.71 -9.75
CA GLY A 137 -14.51 -17.31 -9.57
C GLY A 137 -14.57 -16.80 -8.11
N SER A 138 -15.01 -17.65 -7.14
CA SER A 138 -15.06 -17.24 -5.73
C SER A 138 -13.73 -17.40 -5.01
N TYR A 139 -13.50 -16.53 -4.04
CA TYR A 139 -12.31 -16.54 -3.18
C TYR A 139 -12.72 -16.48 -1.70
N GLY A 140 -11.92 -17.14 -0.86
CA GLY A 140 -12.16 -17.16 0.59
C GLY A 140 -11.91 -15.80 1.23
N GLY A 141 -12.96 -15.23 1.88
CA GLY A 141 -12.87 -13.92 2.51
C GLY A 141 -12.85 -12.76 1.52
N PHE A 142 -12.41 -11.59 2.00
CA PHE A 142 -12.31 -10.37 1.19
C PHE A 142 -10.85 -9.88 1.20
N GLN A 143 -10.04 -10.41 0.31
CA GLN A 143 -8.66 -10.01 0.12
C GLN A 143 -8.36 -9.78 -1.37
N PRO A 144 -8.78 -8.64 -1.91
CA PRO A 144 -8.51 -8.30 -3.30
C PRO A 144 -7.01 -8.17 -3.53
N LYS A 145 -6.62 -8.06 -4.79
CA LYS A 145 -5.25 -7.76 -5.18
C LYS A 145 -4.78 -6.51 -4.42
N PRO A 146 -3.71 -6.57 -3.60
CA PRO A 146 -3.12 -5.37 -3.06
C PRO A 146 -2.49 -4.59 -4.22
N ALA A 147 -2.96 -3.40 -4.48
CA ALA A 147 -2.48 -2.52 -5.54
C ALA A 147 -1.94 -1.20 -4.95
N VAL A 148 -1.73 -1.19 -3.65
CA VAL A 148 -1.29 -0.02 -2.90
C VAL A 148 -0.45 -0.45 -1.70
N GLU A 149 0.61 0.30 -1.43
CA GLU A 149 1.28 0.34 -0.12
C GLU A 149 0.94 1.67 0.55
N VAL A 150 0.77 1.63 1.85
CA VAL A 150 0.43 2.82 2.65
C VAL A 150 1.68 3.31 3.35
N VAL A 151 1.96 4.60 3.26
CA VAL A 151 3.00 5.25 4.05
C VAL A 151 2.31 6.16 5.07
N ILE A 152 2.32 5.73 6.31
CA ILE A 152 1.80 6.54 7.42
C ILE A 152 2.74 7.72 7.61
N VAL A 153 2.16 8.93 7.57
CA VAL A 153 2.90 10.17 7.83
C VAL A 153 2.73 10.51 9.30
N ALA A 154 3.83 10.55 10.02
CA ALA A 154 3.87 10.90 11.42
C ALA A 154 4.82 12.07 11.65
N MET A 155 4.64 12.82 12.71
CA MET A 155 5.50 13.95 13.05
C MET A 155 5.81 13.95 14.54
N LYS A 156 7.08 14.17 14.90
CA LYS A 156 7.40 14.54 16.29
C LYS A 156 6.77 15.89 16.60
N PRO A 157 5.98 16.02 17.67
CA PRO A 157 5.33 17.29 18.02
C PRO A 157 6.29 18.48 17.98
N LEU A 158 5.72 19.64 17.72
CA LEU A 158 6.46 20.91 17.81
C LEU A 158 6.83 21.19 19.27
N ASP A 159 7.98 21.80 19.49
CA ASP A 159 8.37 22.36 20.78
C ASP A 159 8.19 23.90 20.81
N LYS A 160 7.75 24.48 19.70
CA LYS A 160 7.42 25.90 19.52
C LYS A 160 5.91 26.10 19.47
N LYS A 161 5.48 27.38 19.56
CA LYS A 161 4.07 27.76 19.56
C LYS A 161 3.33 27.35 18.28
N GLY A 162 4.01 27.31 17.15
CA GLY A 162 3.40 26.97 15.86
C GLY A 162 4.43 26.58 14.81
N TYR A 163 3.94 26.26 13.62
CA TYR A 163 4.78 25.83 12.49
C TYR A 163 5.76 26.92 12.03
N LEU A 164 5.35 28.20 12.09
CA LEU A 164 6.22 29.31 11.71
C LEU A 164 7.43 29.39 12.63
N GLU A 165 7.20 29.42 13.93
CA GLU A 165 8.28 29.51 14.94
C GLU A 165 9.19 28.30 14.89
N GLN A 166 8.61 27.10 14.66
CA GLN A 166 9.40 25.86 14.51
C GLN A 166 10.27 25.90 13.26
N ALA A 167 9.74 26.39 12.13
CA ALA A 167 10.50 26.51 10.89
C ALA A 167 11.65 27.51 11.01
N LEU A 168 11.41 28.64 11.67
CA LEU A 168 12.44 29.67 11.91
C LEU A 168 13.53 29.19 12.89
N ASP A 169 13.18 28.35 13.87
CA ASP A 169 14.10 27.83 14.87
C ASP A 169 15.02 26.74 14.32
N ASN A 170 14.46 25.71 13.68
CA ASN A 170 15.21 24.53 13.28
C ASN A 170 14.94 24.02 11.85
N GLY A 171 14.15 24.72 11.06
CA GLY A 171 13.80 24.34 9.69
C GLY A 171 12.85 23.14 9.59
N LYS A 172 12.16 22.77 10.66
CA LYS A 172 11.24 21.62 10.71
C LYS A 172 9.78 22.06 10.82
N GLY A 173 8.85 21.12 10.69
CA GLY A 173 7.43 21.40 10.70
C GLY A 173 6.86 21.91 9.37
N VAL A 174 7.66 21.89 8.30
CA VAL A 174 7.27 22.36 6.96
C VAL A 174 7.59 21.32 5.89
N THR A 175 6.87 21.42 4.78
CA THR A 175 7.08 20.59 3.58
C THR A 175 7.07 21.50 2.34
N TRP A 176 7.91 21.17 1.36
CA TRP A 176 8.06 21.95 0.12
C TRP A 176 7.17 21.34 -0.96
N PHE A 177 5.84 21.50 -0.83
CA PHE A 177 4.89 20.90 -1.78
C PHE A 177 5.00 21.50 -3.18
N ASP A 178 5.46 22.73 -3.32
CA ASP A 178 5.64 23.33 -4.65
C ASP A 178 6.70 22.61 -5.47
N ASP A 179 7.75 22.05 -4.83
CA ASP A 179 8.78 21.24 -5.47
C ASP A 179 8.26 19.87 -5.95
N CYS A 180 7.12 19.44 -5.43
CA CYS A 180 6.47 18.16 -5.76
C CYS A 180 5.36 18.30 -6.81
N ARG A 181 5.12 19.49 -7.35
CA ARG A 181 4.08 19.70 -8.36
C ARG A 181 4.44 19.03 -9.65
N ILE A 182 3.50 18.22 -10.15
CA ILE A 182 3.57 17.69 -11.51
C ILE A 182 2.89 18.70 -12.43
N PRO A 183 3.59 19.26 -13.43
CA PRO A 183 2.96 20.19 -14.37
C PRO A 183 1.86 19.46 -15.16
N PHE A 184 0.77 20.16 -15.42
CA PHE A 184 -0.22 19.69 -16.38
C PHE A 184 0.39 19.68 -17.77
N ALA A 185 0.05 18.68 -18.60
CA ALA A 185 0.19 18.83 -20.04
C ALA A 185 -0.74 19.94 -20.52
N ASP A 186 -0.34 20.70 -21.53
CA ASP A 186 -1.07 21.90 -21.99
C ASP A 186 -2.55 21.61 -22.25
N ASP A 187 -2.87 20.47 -22.86
CA ASP A 187 -4.25 20.05 -23.16
C ASP A 187 -5.07 19.69 -21.89
N ASP A 188 -4.41 19.28 -20.80
CA ASP A 188 -5.07 18.92 -19.55
C ASP A 188 -5.41 20.14 -18.70
N TYR A 189 -4.61 21.20 -18.78
CA TYR A 189 -4.81 22.39 -17.98
C TYR A 189 -6.11 23.11 -18.35
N ASP A 190 -6.35 23.33 -19.65
CA ASP A 190 -7.55 24.01 -20.14
C ASP A 190 -8.81 23.22 -19.80
N SER A 191 -8.79 21.90 -19.98
CA SER A 191 -9.91 21.02 -19.60
C SER A 191 -10.18 21.01 -18.09
N TYR A 192 -9.14 21.12 -17.27
CA TYR A 192 -9.27 21.22 -15.82
C TYR A 192 -9.89 22.55 -15.39
N VAL A 193 -9.45 23.67 -15.96
CA VAL A 193 -9.97 25.00 -15.68
C VAL A 193 -11.43 25.10 -16.10
N GLU A 194 -11.82 24.61 -17.27
CA GLU A 194 -13.21 24.59 -17.71
C GLU A 194 -14.12 23.78 -16.77
N LYS A 195 -13.66 22.61 -16.30
CA LYS A 195 -14.39 21.81 -15.30
C LYS A 195 -14.55 22.53 -13.96
N GLN A 196 -13.55 23.26 -13.51
CA GLN A 196 -13.61 24.03 -12.27
C GLN A 196 -14.58 25.21 -12.39
N ILE A 197 -14.62 25.88 -13.54
CA ILE A 197 -15.55 27.00 -13.83
C ILE A 197 -16.99 26.51 -13.93
N SER A 198 -17.23 25.29 -14.40
CA SER A 198 -18.56 24.69 -14.51
C SER A 198 -19.17 24.29 -13.16
N PHE A 199 -18.37 24.13 -12.10
CA PHE A 199 -18.86 23.89 -10.74
C PHE A 199 -19.45 25.20 -10.17
N LYS A 200 -20.79 25.27 -10.09
CA LYS A 200 -21.52 26.37 -9.45
C LYS A 200 -21.11 26.49 -7.99
N GLY A 201 -20.14 27.29 -7.70
CA GLY A 201 -19.55 27.51 -6.35
C GLY A 201 -18.12 28.01 -6.39
N ALA A 202 -17.44 27.88 -7.50
CA ALA A 202 -16.03 28.23 -7.64
C ALA A 202 -15.77 29.73 -7.90
N LYS A 203 -16.68 30.63 -7.52
CA LYS A 203 -16.45 32.10 -7.66
C LYS A 203 -15.31 32.66 -6.80
N THR A 204 -14.71 31.82 -5.94
CA THR A 204 -13.74 32.30 -4.95
C THR A 204 -12.30 31.79 -5.19
N ILE A 205 -12.07 30.83 -6.05
CA ILE A 205 -10.72 30.22 -6.22
C ILE A 205 -9.92 30.85 -7.39
N GLY A 206 -10.56 31.63 -8.24
CA GLY A 206 -9.95 32.16 -9.47
C GLY A 206 -9.12 33.45 -9.36
N LYS A 207 -8.76 33.92 -8.17
CA LYS A 207 -8.11 35.25 -8.03
C LYS A 207 -6.74 35.29 -7.37
N THR A 208 -6.10 34.16 -7.11
CA THR A 208 -4.80 34.19 -6.42
C THR A 208 -3.77 33.23 -7.02
N ILE A 209 -3.53 33.31 -8.31
CA ILE A 209 -2.25 32.86 -8.89
C ILE A 209 -1.92 33.79 -10.07
N LYS A 210 -1.22 34.85 -9.76
CA LYS A 210 -0.30 35.54 -10.67
C LYS A 210 1.10 35.20 -10.24
#